data_7b09a1b2931f28521f6b536bafa8e743
#
_entry.id   7b09a1b2931f28521f6b536bafa8e743
#
_cell.length_a   1.000
_cell.length_b   1.000
_cell.length_c   1.000
_cell.angle_alpha   90.00
_cell.angle_beta   90.00
_cell.angle_gamma   90.00
#
_symmetry.space_group_name_H-M   'P 1'
#
loop_
_entity.id
_entity.type
_entity.pdbx_description
1 polymer ?
#
loop_
_entity_poly.entity_id
_entity_poly.type
_entity_poly.pdbx_seq_one_letter_code
_entity_poly.pdbx_strand_id
1 'polypeptide(L)'
;MAPNGTPTPAESEDWQTARTKRPDSGIDIKDDYVLTRDASASARLNLSHYIWQSSFGFNLHPRIQEAVAGKENLQVADIGTGTGIWLLDMANQLPPSTHFDGLDISFSQCTPPAWLPSNITLRQTDVLQPPPPELLSKYDIIHIRHFVCVVASNDPAPLLRNLLAMLKPGGWLQWGEWDVLNRHFTKVSPETPQVCIDALGEELAKLRPSRQPDWTSRLDEYMLLENVEMVMMEKRLSSVGHLPAMHDLTMLVFQELIDGVESRGLLGQEKVRELRTLLGGAVRESRAGVAWNLTRCMAVGRKGVDGRGRAFLN
;
A
#
# COMPACT_ATOMS: atom_id res chain seq x y z
N MET A 1 26.86 49.17 18.63
CA MET A 1 27.47 48.87 17.32
C MET A 1 27.71 47.40 17.26
N ALA A 2 26.88 46.62 16.61
CA ALA A 2 27.06 45.21 16.33
C ALA A 2 27.51 45.07 14.86
N PRO A 3 28.48 44.21 14.55
CA PRO A 3 28.89 44.01 13.17
C PRO A 3 27.94 43.02 12.48
N ASN A 4 27.36 43.50 11.38
CA ASN A 4 26.66 42.67 10.38
C ASN A 4 27.69 41.76 9.70
N GLY A 5 27.59 40.44 9.98
CA GLY A 5 28.23 39.42 9.17
C GLY A 5 27.17 38.73 8.36
N THR A 6 27.09 39.05 7.05
CA THR A 6 26.36 38.22 6.06
C THR A 6 27.05 36.87 5.95
N PRO A 7 26.33 35.70 6.07
CA PRO A 7 26.93 34.44 5.80
C PRO A 7 27.19 34.29 4.30
N THR A 8 28.44 33.96 3.95
CA THR A 8 28.84 33.51 2.63
C THR A 8 28.06 32.26 2.25
N PRO A 9 27.62 32.07 0.99
CA PRO A 9 27.04 30.83 0.53
C PRO A 9 28.09 29.71 0.65
N ALA A 10 27.79 28.69 1.44
CA ALA A 10 28.54 27.45 1.43
C ALA A 10 28.50 26.86 0.01
N GLU A 11 29.63 26.35 -0.41
CA GLU A 11 29.87 25.71 -1.70
C GLU A 11 28.75 24.74 -2.00
N SER A 12 28.24 24.81 -3.24
CA SER A 12 27.22 23.90 -3.76
C SER A 12 27.82 22.48 -3.81
N GLU A 13 27.71 21.72 -2.74
CA GLU A 13 27.90 20.27 -2.83
C GLU A 13 26.90 19.74 -3.84
N ASP A 14 27.44 19.10 -4.86
CA ASP A 14 26.71 18.50 -5.97
C ASP A 14 25.77 17.41 -5.40
N TRP A 15 24.51 17.77 -5.15
CA TRP A 15 23.46 16.87 -4.65
C TRP A 15 23.24 15.65 -5.59
N GLN A 16 23.77 15.69 -6.82
CA GLN A 16 23.73 14.56 -7.76
C GLN A 16 24.76 13.48 -7.42
N THR A 17 25.84 13.80 -6.70
CA THR A 17 26.87 12.84 -6.30
C THR A 17 26.69 12.28 -4.89
N ALA A 18 25.85 12.86 -4.06
CA ALA A 18 25.48 12.30 -2.76
C ALA A 18 24.44 11.15 -2.89
N ARG A 19 24.65 10.25 -3.85
CA ARG A 19 24.21 8.86 -3.73
C ARG A 19 25.07 8.22 -2.64
N THR A 20 24.78 8.57 -1.38
CA THR A 20 25.28 7.76 -0.26
C THR A 20 24.85 6.33 -0.53
N LYS A 21 25.82 5.45 -0.77
CA LYS A 21 25.63 4.01 -0.75
C LYS A 21 24.94 3.69 0.56
N ARG A 22 23.62 3.49 0.54
CA ARG A 22 22.94 2.82 1.65
C ARG A 22 23.64 1.47 1.79
N PRO A 23 23.85 0.98 3.02
CA PRO A 23 24.45 -0.33 3.17
C PRO A 23 23.57 -1.32 2.41
N ASP A 24 24.09 -1.77 1.29
CA ASP A 24 23.48 -2.81 0.48
C ASP A 24 23.53 -4.05 1.36
N SER A 25 22.38 -4.62 1.70
CA SER A 25 22.30 -5.82 2.54
C SER A 25 22.90 -7.05 1.86
N GLY A 26 23.39 -6.91 0.63
CA GLY A 26 23.95 -8.01 -0.17
C GLY A 26 22.91 -9.02 -0.65
N ILE A 27 21.63 -8.76 -0.40
CA ILE A 27 20.52 -9.59 -0.90
C ILE A 27 20.14 -9.05 -2.28
N ASP A 28 20.39 -9.82 -3.33
CA ASP A 28 19.96 -9.54 -4.70
C ASP A 28 18.46 -9.87 -4.82
N ILE A 29 17.62 -8.91 -4.43
CA ILE A 29 16.16 -9.04 -4.56
C ILE A 29 15.77 -8.58 -5.95
N LYS A 30 15.22 -9.48 -6.76
CA LYS A 30 14.67 -9.16 -8.07
C LYS A 30 13.47 -8.23 -7.92
N ASP A 31 13.59 -7.02 -8.42
CA ASP A 31 12.56 -6.00 -8.35
C ASP A 31 11.77 -5.89 -9.66
N ASP A 32 10.69 -6.64 -9.75
CA ASP A 32 9.76 -6.61 -10.89
C ASP A 32 8.60 -5.62 -10.68
N TYR A 33 8.64 -4.80 -9.63
CA TYR A 33 7.57 -3.86 -9.30
C TYR A 33 7.37 -2.82 -10.41
N VAL A 34 6.14 -2.75 -10.93
CA VAL A 34 5.81 -1.99 -12.15
C VAL A 34 5.67 -0.49 -11.93
N LEU A 35 5.32 -0.05 -10.70
CA LEU A 35 5.15 1.36 -10.39
C LEU A 35 6.50 2.04 -10.11
N THR A 36 6.55 3.36 -10.31
CA THR A 36 7.74 4.17 -10.03
C THR A 36 8.01 4.34 -8.54
N ARG A 37 9.20 4.84 -8.19
CA ARG A 37 9.59 5.16 -6.79
C ARG A 37 10.12 6.58 -6.67
N ASP A 38 9.56 7.50 -7.43
CA ASP A 38 9.91 8.93 -7.42
C ASP A 38 9.09 9.71 -6.38
N ALA A 39 9.24 11.04 -6.39
CA ALA A 39 8.52 11.93 -5.47
C ALA A 39 7.00 11.93 -5.72
N SER A 40 6.56 11.75 -6.97
CA SER A 40 5.13 11.66 -7.33
C SER A 40 4.52 10.38 -6.75
N ALA A 41 5.22 9.25 -6.91
CA ALA A 41 4.81 7.97 -6.33
C ALA A 41 4.74 8.04 -4.79
N SER A 42 5.71 8.69 -4.15
CA SER A 42 5.69 8.91 -2.69
C SER A 42 4.49 9.77 -2.26
N ALA A 43 4.21 10.87 -2.97
CA ALA A 43 3.05 11.72 -2.69
C ALA A 43 1.73 10.95 -2.87
N ARG A 44 1.63 10.11 -3.91
CA ARG A 44 0.47 9.25 -4.15
C ARG A 44 0.27 8.23 -3.02
N LEU A 45 1.33 7.59 -2.54
CA LEU A 45 1.25 6.65 -1.42
C LEU A 45 0.76 7.34 -0.14
N ASN A 46 1.26 8.54 0.15
CA ASN A 46 0.83 9.33 1.30
C ASN A 46 -0.64 9.78 1.14
N LEU A 47 -1.06 10.24 -0.05
CA LEU A 47 -2.45 10.57 -0.33
C LEU A 47 -3.35 9.34 -0.14
N SER A 48 -2.94 8.17 -0.64
CA SER A 48 -3.66 6.92 -0.45
C SER A 48 -3.86 6.58 1.02
N HIS A 49 -2.83 6.77 1.85
CA HIS A 49 -2.90 6.55 3.29
C HIS A 49 -3.98 7.41 3.95
N TYR A 50 -4.02 8.72 3.68
CA TYR A 50 -5.01 9.62 4.28
C TYR A 50 -6.42 9.41 3.76
N ILE A 51 -6.58 9.05 2.48
CA ILE A 51 -7.90 8.66 1.94
C ILE A 51 -8.38 7.37 2.62
N TRP A 52 -7.49 6.42 2.87
CA TRP A 52 -7.81 5.19 3.59
C TRP A 52 -8.29 5.48 5.01
N GLN A 53 -7.49 6.23 5.76
CA GLN A 53 -7.82 6.67 7.11
C GLN A 53 -9.18 7.41 7.17
N SER A 54 -9.40 8.37 6.26
CA SER A 54 -10.66 9.11 6.18
C SER A 54 -11.86 8.20 5.88
N SER A 55 -11.66 7.13 5.10
CA SER A 55 -12.73 6.23 4.70
C SER A 55 -13.15 5.26 5.81
N PHE A 56 -12.17 4.73 6.55
CA PHE A 56 -12.42 3.77 7.64
C PHE A 56 -12.51 4.43 9.01
N GLY A 57 -11.97 5.66 9.16
CA GLY A 57 -11.96 6.38 10.44
C GLY A 57 -10.83 5.93 11.39
N PHE A 58 -9.93 5.04 10.94
CA PHE A 58 -8.82 4.52 11.74
C PHE A 58 -7.67 4.03 10.84
N ASN A 59 -6.46 3.96 11.39
CA ASN A 59 -5.30 3.31 10.78
C ASN A 59 -5.19 1.84 11.21
N LEU A 60 -5.49 1.55 12.47
CA LEU A 60 -5.57 0.20 13.03
C LEU A 60 -7.00 -0.05 13.49
N HIS A 61 -7.56 -1.21 13.14
CA HIS A 61 -8.95 -1.53 13.43
C HIS A 61 -9.25 -1.50 14.95
N PRO A 62 -10.37 -0.92 15.40
CA PRO A 62 -10.69 -0.77 16.81
C PRO A 62 -10.63 -2.08 17.62
N ARG A 63 -11.05 -3.20 17.04
CA ARG A 63 -10.96 -4.52 17.71
C ARG A 63 -9.52 -4.96 17.98
N ILE A 64 -8.57 -4.56 17.14
CA ILE A 64 -7.16 -4.80 17.39
C ILE A 64 -6.69 -3.88 18.51
N GLN A 65 -7.05 -2.59 18.45
CA GLN A 65 -6.69 -1.61 19.49
C GLN A 65 -7.21 -2.05 20.86
N GLU A 66 -8.46 -2.48 20.96
CA GLU A 66 -9.05 -3.03 22.19
C GLU A 66 -8.27 -4.27 22.70
N ALA A 67 -7.92 -5.19 21.79
CA ALA A 67 -7.26 -6.44 22.15
C ALA A 67 -5.81 -6.24 22.63
N VAL A 68 -5.17 -5.13 22.25
CA VAL A 68 -3.81 -4.80 22.65
C VAL A 68 -3.74 -3.67 23.70
N ALA A 69 -4.90 -3.14 24.13
CA ALA A 69 -4.95 -2.08 25.12
C ALA A 69 -4.24 -2.52 26.42
N GLY A 70 -3.35 -1.65 26.91
CA GLY A 70 -2.54 -1.93 28.12
C GLY A 70 -1.41 -2.95 27.93
N LYS A 71 -1.19 -3.46 26.74
CA LYS A 71 -0.01 -4.30 26.44
C LYS A 71 1.20 -3.43 26.16
N GLU A 72 2.32 -3.81 26.78
CA GLU A 72 3.61 -3.19 26.56
C GLU A 72 4.47 -4.02 25.60
N ASN A 73 5.50 -3.38 25.02
CA ASN A 73 6.49 -4.02 24.16
C ASN A 73 5.89 -4.79 22.96
N LEU A 74 4.79 -4.27 22.40
CA LEU A 74 4.19 -4.85 21.20
C LEU A 74 5.21 -4.90 20.06
N GLN A 75 5.14 -5.96 19.26
CA GLN A 75 5.90 -6.14 18.03
C GLN A 75 4.94 -5.98 16.86
N VAL A 76 5.14 -4.96 16.05
CA VAL A 76 4.24 -4.59 14.95
C VAL A 76 5.03 -4.59 13.64
N ALA A 77 4.49 -5.20 12.60
CA ALA A 77 5.07 -5.12 11.27
C ALA A 77 4.13 -4.41 10.30
N ASP A 78 4.71 -3.56 9.44
CA ASP A 78 4.10 -2.99 8.26
C ASP A 78 4.74 -3.59 7.01
N ILE A 79 3.97 -4.34 6.24
CA ILE A 79 4.43 -5.10 5.08
C ILE A 79 4.27 -4.29 3.81
N GLY A 80 5.37 -4.14 3.04
CA GLY A 80 5.41 -3.22 1.91
C GLY A 80 5.29 -1.77 2.39
N THR A 81 6.13 -1.38 3.34
CA THR A 81 5.97 -0.12 4.10
C THR A 81 6.07 1.14 3.23
N GLY A 82 6.68 1.06 2.03
CA GLY A 82 6.77 2.14 1.05
C GLY A 82 7.42 3.40 1.64
N THR A 83 6.63 4.45 1.87
CA THR A 83 7.11 5.71 2.48
C THR A 83 7.29 5.63 4.00
N GLY A 84 6.78 4.59 4.64
CA GLY A 84 6.74 4.46 6.11
C GLY A 84 5.65 5.29 6.78
N ILE A 85 4.76 5.93 6.02
CA ILE A 85 3.73 6.84 6.57
C ILE A 85 2.81 6.15 7.58
N TRP A 86 2.44 4.88 7.36
CA TRP A 86 1.62 4.14 8.31
C TRP A 86 2.35 3.90 9.63
N LEU A 87 3.64 3.54 9.58
CA LEU A 87 4.48 3.35 10.77
C LEU A 87 4.60 4.62 11.60
N LEU A 88 4.83 5.77 10.94
CA LEU A 88 4.93 7.07 11.58
C LEU A 88 3.64 7.44 12.31
N ASP A 89 2.50 7.24 11.67
CA ASP A 89 1.19 7.49 12.28
C ASP A 89 0.93 6.53 13.47
N MET A 90 1.28 5.25 13.34
CA MET A 90 1.08 4.27 14.40
C MET A 90 2.03 4.48 15.59
N ALA A 91 3.25 4.95 15.35
CA ALA A 91 4.18 5.30 16.43
C ALA A 91 3.65 6.43 17.33
N ASN A 92 2.75 7.26 16.79
CA ASN A 92 2.06 8.31 17.57
C ASN A 92 0.77 7.81 18.27
N GLN A 93 0.25 6.62 17.92
CA GLN A 93 -1.04 6.11 18.40
C GLN A 93 -0.88 4.96 19.40
N LEU A 94 0.16 4.15 19.27
CA LEU A 94 0.44 3.03 20.18
C LEU A 94 1.44 3.42 21.29
N PRO A 95 1.53 2.64 22.37
CA PRO A 95 2.45 2.93 23.47
C PRO A 95 3.90 3.12 22.99
N PRO A 96 4.69 4.03 23.59
CA PRO A 96 6.08 4.27 23.20
C PRO A 96 6.98 3.05 23.31
N SER A 97 6.61 2.05 24.11
CA SER A 97 7.30 0.75 24.23
C SER A 97 7.05 -0.19 23.04
N THR A 98 6.16 0.19 22.09
CA THR A 98 5.90 -0.60 20.89
C THR A 98 7.09 -0.55 19.92
N HIS A 99 7.51 -1.70 19.42
CA HIS A 99 8.52 -1.82 18.38
C HIS A 99 7.87 -2.05 17.02
N PHE A 100 8.31 -1.28 16.03
CA PHE A 100 7.81 -1.35 14.67
C PHE A 100 8.90 -1.82 13.72
N ASP A 101 8.58 -2.80 12.89
CA ASP A 101 9.40 -3.19 11.74
C ASP A 101 8.68 -2.80 10.44
N GLY A 102 9.32 -1.98 9.60
CA GLY A 102 8.91 -1.74 8.22
C GLY A 102 9.60 -2.74 7.31
N LEU A 103 8.85 -3.66 6.70
CA LEU A 103 9.39 -4.65 5.77
C LEU A 103 9.09 -4.22 4.33
N ASP A 104 10.13 -4.11 3.52
CA ASP A 104 10.00 -3.78 2.09
C ASP A 104 11.20 -4.34 1.30
N ILE A 105 11.05 -4.50 0.01
CA ILE A 105 12.17 -4.84 -0.89
C ILE A 105 13.05 -3.63 -1.20
N SER A 106 12.54 -2.41 -1.00
CA SER A 106 13.24 -1.17 -1.28
C SER A 106 12.83 -0.05 -0.33
N PHE A 107 13.78 0.68 0.21
CA PHE A 107 13.54 1.86 1.06
C PHE A 107 13.81 3.18 0.34
N SER A 108 13.83 3.20 -0.99
CA SER A 108 14.13 4.41 -1.76
C SER A 108 13.11 5.54 -1.54
N GLN A 109 11.89 5.21 -1.13
CA GLN A 109 10.81 6.16 -0.83
C GLN A 109 10.63 6.42 0.67
N CYS A 110 11.28 5.63 1.52
CA CYS A 110 11.10 5.73 2.95
C CYS A 110 11.86 6.92 3.54
N THR A 111 11.36 7.44 4.65
CA THR A 111 12.03 8.45 5.46
C THR A 111 13.45 8.00 5.82
N PRO A 112 14.47 8.87 5.69
CA PRO A 112 15.83 8.53 6.10
C PRO A 112 15.88 7.99 7.54
N PRO A 113 16.66 6.94 7.83
CA PRO A 113 16.72 6.33 9.16
C PRO A 113 16.99 7.31 10.31
N ALA A 114 17.78 8.35 10.06
CA ALA A 114 18.10 9.39 11.06
C ALA A 114 16.87 10.24 11.47
N TRP A 115 15.80 10.23 10.72
CA TRP A 115 14.57 10.97 11.00
C TRP A 115 13.44 10.08 11.52
N LEU A 116 13.68 8.76 11.55
CA LEU A 116 12.70 7.83 12.10
C LEU A 116 12.74 7.85 13.64
N PRO A 117 11.59 7.69 14.31
CA PRO A 117 11.55 7.37 15.72
C PRO A 117 12.42 6.15 16.06
N SER A 118 13.07 6.15 17.22
CA SER A 118 14.02 5.11 17.64
C SER A 118 13.40 3.71 17.79
N ASN A 119 12.09 3.63 17.88
CA ASN A 119 11.32 2.38 17.96
C ASN A 119 10.86 1.85 16.60
N ILE A 120 11.29 2.48 15.48
CA ILE A 120 11.03 1.99 14.11
C ILE A 120 12.32 1.45 13.51
N THR A 121 12.26 0.23 12.97
CA THR A 121 13.36 -0.42 12.25
C THR A 121 12.91 -0.77 10.84
N LEU A 122 13.75 -0.49 9.83
CA LEU A 122 13.51 -0.90 8.45
C LEU A 122 14.29 -2.18 8.16
N ARG A 123 13.61 -3.20 7.62
CA ARG A 123 14.18 -4.52 7.28
C ARG A 123 13.91 -4.84 5.80
N GLN A 124 14.97 -4.90 5.00
CA GLN A 124 14.84 -5.30 3.60
C GLN A 124 14.45 -6.79 3.54
N THR A 125 13.26 -7.07 3.02
CA THR A 125 12.67 -8.42 3.04
C THR A 125 11.73 -8.59 1.85
N ASP A 126 11.93 -9.65 1.08
CA ASP A 126 10.93 -10.12 0.10
C ASP A 126 9.93 -11.04 0.80
N VAL A 127 8.75 -10.50 1.11
CA VAL A 127 7.70 -11.26 1.82
C VAL A 127 6.99 -12.30 0.97
N LEU A 128 7.27 -12.33 -0.35
CA LEU A 128 6.82 -13.43 -1.22
C LEU A 128 7.64 -14.70 -1.00
N GLN A 129 8.85 -14.58 -0.42
CA GLN A 129 9.67 -15.70 -0.01
C GLN A 129 9.35 -16.15 1.42
N PRO A 130 9.67 -17.40 1.80
CA PRO A 130 9.54 -17.85 3.18
C PRO A 130 10.28 -16.92 4.14
N PRO A 131 9.66 -16.51 5.28
CA PRO A 131 10.28 -15.58 6.21
C PRO A 131 11.53 -16.20 6.86
N PRO A 132 12.57 -15.40 7.09
CA PRO A 132 13.77 -15.87 7.76
C PRO A 132 13.47 -16.19 9.25
N PRO A 133 14.29 -17.03 9.90
CA PRO A 133 14.01 -17.57 11.24
C PRO A 133 13.74 -16.49 12.31
N GLU A 134 14.42 -15.34 12.23
CA GLU A 134 14.28 -14.22 13.17
C GLU A 134 12.95 -13.46 13.04
N LEU A 135 12.18 -13.69 11.99
CA LEU A 135 10.85 -13.10 11.79
C LEU A 135 9.73 -14.08 12.16
N LEU A 136 10.02 -15.37 12.36
CA LEU A 136 9.01 -16.38 12.70
C LEU A 136 8.40 -16.11 14.09
N SER A 137 7.07 -16.16 14.17
CA SER A 137 6.29 -15.93 15.41
C SER A 137 6.73 -14.69 16.19
N LYS A 138 7.13 -13.62 15.47
CA LYS A 138 7.67 -12.40 16.06
C LYS A 138 6.61 -11.36 16.39
N TYR A 139 5.58 -11.21 15.54
CA TYR A 139 4.71 -10.05 15.58
C TYR A 139 3.39 -10.32 16.30
N ASP A 140 2.97 -9.34 17.09
CA ASP A 140 1.63 -9.28 17.70
C ASP A 140 0.61 -8.77 16.68
N ILE A 141 1.04 -7.87 15.77
CA ILE A 141 0.21 -7.26 14.74
C ILE A 141 1.01 -7.22 13.44
N ILE A 142 0.37 -7.64 12.35
CA ILE A 142 0.84 -7.40 10.98
C ILE A 142 -0.20 -6.56 10.25
N HIS A 143 0.26 -5.45 9.66
CA HIS A 143 -0.45 -4.62 8.73
C HIS A 143 0.11 -4.80 7.32
N ILE A 144 -0.78 -4.84 6.32
CA ILE A 144 -0.42 -4.93 4.90
C ILE A 144 -1.47 -4.24 4.04
N ARG A 145 -1.05 -3.50 3.00
CA ARG A 145 -1.95 -2.85 2.04
C ARG A 145 -1.39 -2.83 0.61
N HIS A 146 -2.33 -2.83 -0.36
CA HIS A 146 -2.06 -2.54 -1.77
C HIS A 146 -1.11 -3.53 -2.45
N PHE A 147 -1.21 -4.80 -2.11
CA PHE A 147 -0.43 -5.88 -2.72
C PHE A 147 -1.00 -6.40 -4.04
N VAL A 148 -2.11 -5.84 -4.50
CA VAL A 148 -2.74 -6.23 -5.78
C VAL A 148 -1.79 -6.15 -6.99
N CYS A 149 -0.79 -5.26 -6.96
CA CYS A 149 0.23 -5.15 -8.00
C CYS A 149 1.48 -6.02 -7.73
N VAL A 150 1.58 -6.61 -6.54
CA VAL A 150 2.71 -7.44 -6.10
C VAL A 150 2.38 -8.93 -6.28
N VAL A 151 1.14 -9.34 -5.99
CA VAL A 151 0.67 -10.73 -6.13
C VAL A 151 0.34 -11.01 -7.61
N ALA A 152 1.37 -11.18 -8.43
CA ALA A 152 1.22 -11.38 -9.88
C ALA A 152 0.52 -12.70 -10.26
N SER A 153 0.63 -13.73 -9.43
CA SER A 153 0.02 -15.05 -9.63
C SER A 153 -1.51 -15.05 -9.50
N ASN A 154 -2.10 -13.97 -9.03
CA ASN A 154 -3.52 -13.89 -8.63
C ASN A 154 -3.92 -14.91 -7.53
N ASP A 155 -2.94 -15.39 -6.77
CA ASP A 155 -3.13 -16.25 -5.61
C ASP A 155 -2.43 -15.65 -4.39
N PRO A 156 -3.17 -15.11 -3.41
CA PRO A 156 -2.58 -14.51 -2.22
C PRO A 156 -2.20 -15.53 -1.14
N ALA A 157 -2.58 -16.81 -1.29
CA ALA A 157 -2.40 -17.82 -0.25
C ALA A 157 -0.93 -18.06 0.14
N PRO A 158 0.06 -18.10 -0.79
CA PRO A 158 1.47 -18.21 -0.40
C PRO A 158 1.94 -17.04 0.47
N LEU A 159 1.58 -15.79 0.08
CA LEU A 159 1.89 -14.60 0.87
C LEU A 159 1.20 -14.67 2.24
N LEU A 160 -0.09 -15.01 2.28
CA LEU A 160 -0.84 -15.12 3.53
C LEU A 160 -0.19 -16.11 4.49
N ARG A 161 0.27 -17.29 4.00
CA ARG A 161 1.00 -18.28 4.83
C ARG A 161 2.30 -17.70 5.40
N ASN A 162 3.05 -16.93 4.61
CA ASN A 162 4.26 -16.26 5.08
C ASN A 162 3.94 -15.25 6.19
N LEU A 163 2.89 -14.43 6.02
CA LEU A 163 2.44 -13.47 7.05
C LEU A 163 2.02 -14.20 8.33
N LEU A 164 1.26 -15.28 8.20
CA LEU A 164 0.83 -16.08 9.35
C LEU A 164 2.02 -16.75 10.06
N ALA A 165 3.07 -17.17 9.32
CA ALA A 165 4.28 -17.71 9.95
C ALA A 165 5.00 -16.65 10.80
N MET A 166 4.98 -15.39 10.41
CA MET A 166 5.56 -14.27 11.14
C MET A 166 4.73 -13.83 12.36
N LEU A 167 3.42 -14.09 12.36
CA LEU A 167 2.54 -13.76 13.50
C LEU A 167 2.76 -14.73 14.66
N LYS A 168 2.75 -14.19 15.89
CA LYS A 168 2.60 -14.97 17.12
C LYS A 168 1.27 -15.74 17.12
N PRO A 169 1.17 -16.86 17.84
CA PRO A 169 -0.14 -17.45 18.14
C PRO A 169 -1.05 -16.40 18.81
N GLY A 170 -2.27 -16.24 18.29
CA GLY A 170 -3.19 -15.19 18.74
C GLY A 170 -2.87 -13.77 18.23
N GLY A 171 -1.89 -13.61 17.37
CA GLY A 171 -1.56 -12.33 16.72
C GLY A 171 -2.59 -11.92 15.67
N TRP A 172 -2.58 -10.66 15.28
CA TRP A 172 -3.57 -10.01 14.44
C TRP A 172 -3.03 -9.68 13.05
N LEU A 173 -3.83 -9.94 12.03
CA LEU A 173 -3.58 -9.53 10.66
C LEU A 173 -4.65 -8.51 10.24
N GLN A 174 -4.21 -7.34 9.75
CA GLN A 174 -5.05 -6.37 9.05
C GLN A 174 -4.56 -6.23 7.62
N TRP A 175 -5.37 -6.64 6.66
CA TRP A 175 -5.04 -6.60 5.23
C TRP A 175 -6.02 -5.72 4.47
N GLY A 176 -5.50 -4.70 3.80
CA GLY A 176 -6.28 -3.77 3.00
C GLY A 176 -5.95 -3.83 1.51
N GLU A 177 -6.98 -3.87 0.64
CA GLU A 177 -6.80 -3.92 -0.81
C GLU A 177 -7.79 -3.03 -1.57
N TRP A 178 -7.46 -2.71 -2.81
CA TRP A 178 -8.38 -2.13 -3.76
C TRP A 178 -9.11 -3.24 -4.51
N ASP A 179 -10.45 -3.15 -4.58
CA ASP A 179 -11.23 -3.96 -5.52
C ASP A 179 -11.12 -3.31 -6.91
N VAL A 180 -10.15 -3.78 -7.66
CA VAL A 180 -9.83 -3.24 -8.99
C VAL A 180 -10.71 -3.84 -10.10
N LEU A 181 -11.54 -4.83 -9.77
CA LEU A 181 -12.48 -5.45 -10.71
C LEU A 181 -13.79 -4.69 -10.81
N ASN A 182 -14.32 -4.29 -9.66
CA ASN A 182 -15.58 -3.59 -9.59
C ASN A 182 -15.35 -2.10 -9.79
N ARG A 183 -15.61 -1.64 -11.01
CA ARG A 183 -15.47 -0.23 -11.37
C ARG A 183 -16.73 0.51 -10.95
N HIS A 184 -16.60 1.40 -10.00
CA HIS A 184 -17.68 2.31 -9.61
C HIS A 184 -17.36 3.71 -10.09
N PHE A 185 -18.33 4.29 -10.82
CA PHE A 185 -18.28 5.69 -11.21
C PHE A 185 -19.39 6.44 -10.49
N THR A 186 -19.04 7.56 -9.88
CA THR A 186 -20.00 8.49 -9.31
C THR A 186 -20.05 9.72 -10.21
N LYS A 187 -21.26 10.09 -10.63
CA LYS A 187 -21.51 11.19 -11.57
C LYS A 187 -22.38 12.24 -10.93
N VAL A 188 -22.15 13.50 -11.24
CA VAL A 188 -23.04 14.61 -10.82
C VAL A 188 -24.37 14.58 -11.57
N SER A 189 -24.38 14.06 -12.80
CA SER A 189 -25.58 13.86 -13.64
C SER A 189 -25.39 12.62 -14.50
N PRO A 190 -26.45 11.84 -14.81
CA PRO A 190 -26.39 10.70 -15.72
C PRO A 190 -25.76 11.05 -17.08
N GLU A 191 -25.96 12.27 -17.56
CA GLU A 191 -25.46 12.77 -18.85
C GLU A 191 -23.99 13.17 -18.82
N THR A 192 -23.35 13.23 -17.64
CA THR A 192 -21.92 13.56 -17.53
C THR A 192 -21.08 12.56 -18.34
N PRO A 193 -20.25 13.04 -19.30
CA PRO A 193 -19.43 12.17 -20.13
C PRO A 193 -18.43 11.35 -19.30
N GLN A 194 -18.20 10.08 -19.69
CA GLN A 194 -17.20 9.20 -19.12
C GLN A 194 -16.47 8.35 -20.17
N VAL A 195 -16.33 8.87 -21.38
CA VAL A 195 -15.80 8.14 -22.54
C VAL A 195 -14.32 7.82 -22.38
N CYS A 196 -13.52 8.83 -21.99
CA CYS A 196 -12.08 8.68 -21.84
C CYS A 196 -11.72 7.81 -20.63
N ILE A 197 -12.45 7.95 -19.53
CA ILE A 197 -12.19 7.17 -18.31
C ILE A 197 -12.54 5.68 -18.51
N ASP A 198 -13.60 5.37 -19.23
CA ASP A 198 -13.96 4.00 -19.59
C ASP A 198 -12.91 3.37 -20.52
N ALA A 199 -12.57 4.08 -21.61
CA ALA A 199 -11.57 3.61 -22.56
C ALA A 199 -10.20 3.41 -21.91
N LEU A 200 -9.77 4.34 -21.05
CA LEU A 200 -8.54 4.20 -20.29
C LEU A 200 -8.54 2.95 -19.41
N GLY A 201 -9.62 2.73 -18.67
CA GLY A 201 -9.77 1.56 -17.82
C GLY A 201 -9.76 0.24 -18.60
N GLU A 202 -10.36 0.20 -19.78
CA GLU A 202 -10.34 -0.97 -20.67
C GLU A 202 -8.94 -1.25 -21.21
N GLU A 203 -8.25 -0.22 -21.67
CA GLU A 203 -6.89 -0.36 -22.21
C GLU A 203 -5.90 -0.80 -21.13
N LEU A 204 -5.94 -0.22 -19.94
CA LEU A 204 -5.09 -0.62 -18.83
C LEU A 204 -5.41 -2.04 -18.32
N ALA A 205 -6.66 -2.48 -18.40
CA ALA A 205 -7.03 -3.86 -18.06
C ALA A 205 -6.38 -4.89 -18.98
N LYS A 206 -6.15 -4.55 -20.26
CA LYS A 206 -5.45 -5.41 -21.23
C LYS A 206 -3.95 -5.59 -20.93
N LEU A 207 -3.35 -4.67 -20.18
CA LEU A 207 -1.95 -4.73 -19.78
C LEU A 207 -1.69 -5.68 -18.60
N ARG A 208 -2.73 -6.17 -17.96
CA ARG A 208 -2.60 -7.11 -16.84
C ARG A 208 -2.38 -8.53 -17.36
N PRO A 209 -1.63 -9.38 -16.59
CA PRO A 209 -1.56 -10.79 -16.88
C PRO A 209 -2.95 -11.43 -16.95
N SER A 210 -3.05 -12.53 -17.62
CA SER A 210 -4.25 -13.22 -18.12
C SER A 210 -5.40 -13.47 -17.13
N ARG A 211 -5.24 -13.21 -15.83
CA ARG A 211 -6.28 -13.35 -14.83
C ARG A 211 -6.39 -12.08 -13.98
N GLN A 212 -7.61 -11.57 -13.86
CA GLN A 212 -7.87 -10.39 -13.05
C GLN A 212 -7.86 -10.75 -11.55
N PRO A 213 -7.33 -9.88 -10.65
CA PRO A 213 -7.19 -10.18 -9.22
C PRO A 213 -8.55 -10.10 -8.50
N ASP A 214 -9.32 -11.19 -8.55
CA ASP A 214 -10.60 -11.32 -7.86
C ASP A 214 -10.43 -11.56 -6.34
N TRP A 215 -9.25 -11.96 -5.92
CA TRP A 215 -8.94 -12.25 -4.53
C TRP A 215 -9.04 -11.03 -3.60
N THR A 216 -8.83 -9.82 -4.12
CA THR A 216 -8.84 -8.59 -3.30
C THR A 216 -10.18 -8.34 -2.62
N SER A 217 -11.28 -8.74 -3.27
CA SER A 217 -12.63 -8.63 -2.72
C SER A 217 -13.08 -9.85 -1.92
N ARG A 218 -12.21 -10.87 -1.81
CA ARG A 218 -12.47 -12.18 -1.18
C ARG A 218 -11.38 -12.56 -0.17
N LEU A 219 -10.71 -11.58 0.43
CA LEU A 219 -9.64 -11.81 1.42
C LEU A 219 -10.09 -12.66 2.59
N ASP A 220 -11.33 -12.51 3.02
CA ASP A 220 -11.94 -13.30 4.09
C ASP A 220 -11.99 -14.79 3.75
N GLU A 221 -12.33 -15.16 2.52
CA GLU A 221 -12.34 -16.54 2.07
C GLU A 221 -10.94 -17.16 2.14
N TYR A 222 -9.91 -16.44 1.67
CA TYR A 222 -8.52 -16.89 1.76
C TYR A 222 -8.04 -17.02 3.21
N MET A 223 -8.37 -16.05 4.06
CA MET A 223 -8.05 -16.10 5.47
C MET A 223 -8.71 -17.30 6.18
N LEU A 224 -9.98 -17.56 5.89
CA LEU A 224 -10.69 -18.73 6.43
C LEU A 224 -10.05 -20.06 5.99
N LEU A 225 -9.63 -20.17 4.71
CA LEU A 225 -8.95 -21.37 4.20
C LEU A 225 -7.60 -21.63 4.91
N GLU A 226 -6.91 -20.59 5.35
CA GLU A 226 -5.67 -20.68 6.12
C GLU A 226 -5.91 -20.69 7.65
N ASN A 227 -7.14 -20.99 8.08
CA ASN A 227 -7.55 -21.10 9.48
C ASN A 227 -7.34 -19.83 10.32
N VAL A 228 -7.51 -18.67 9.73
CA VAL A 228 -7.57 -17.40 10.45
C VAL A 228 -8.97 -17.23 11.05
N GLU A 229 -9.05 -16.88 12.32
CA GLU A 229 -10.29 -16.47 12.97
C GLU A 229 -10.69 -15.09 12.43
N MET A 230 -11.65 -15.07 11.51
CA MET A 230 -12.12 -13.81 10.91
C MET A 230 -12.90 -12.98 11.92
N VAL A 231 -12.53 -11.70 12.01
CA VAL A 231 -13.20 -10.71 12.83
C VAL A 231 -14.07 -9.79 11.97
N MET A 232 -13.58 -9.43 10.79
CA MET A 232 -14.28 -8.51 9.90
C MET A 232 -13.79 -8.63 8.47
N MET A 233 -14.72 -8.48 7.54
CA MET A 233 -14.46 -8.08 6.14
C MET A 233 -15.34 -6.90 5.83
N GLU A 234 -14.75 -5.77 5.50
CA GLU A 234 -15.47 -4.53 5.20
C GLU A 234 -15.09 -3.98 3.84
N LYS A 235 -16.10 -3.49 3.12
CA LYS A 235 -15.94 -2.86 1.79
C LYS A 235 -16.50 -1.46 1.86
N ARG A 236 -15.69 -0.46 1.47
CA ARG A 236 -16.11 0.95 1.48
C ARG A 236 -15.75 1.68 0.19
N LEU A 237 -16.69 2.49 -0.27
CA LEU A 237 -16.48 3.52 -1.28
C LEU A 237 -16.09 4.85 -0.61
N SER A 238 -15.49 5.75 -1.37
CA SER A 238 -15.29 7.13 -0.89
C SER A 238 -16.63 7.86 -0.78
N SER A 239 -16.76 8.67 0.28
CA SER A 239 -17.85 9.64 0.38
C SER A 239 -17.72 10.71 -0.71
N VAL A 240 -18.83 11.39 -1.03
CA VAL A 240 -18.87 12.42 -2.09
C VAL A 240 -17.79 13.49 -1.88
N GLY A 241 -17.53 13.92 -0.65
CA GLY A 241 -16.49 14.92 -0.34
C GLY A 241 -15.07 14.46 -0.66
N HIS A 242 -14.80 13.16 -0.71
CA HIS A 242 -13.48 12.59 -1.01
C HIS A 242 -13.34 12.08 -2.45
N LEU A 243 -14.40 12.15 -3.26
CA LEU A 243 -14.37 11.67 -4.65
C LEU A 243 -13.29 12.34 -5.51
N PRO A 244 -13.09 13.67 -5.46
CA PRO A 244 -12.03 14.29 -6.26
C PRO A 244 -10.64 13.74 -5.91
N ALA A 245 -10.33 13.64 -4.62
CA ALA A 245 -9.03 13.11 -4.17
C ALA A 245 -8.87 11.62 -4.54
N MET A 246 -9.96 10.83 -4.46
CA MET A 246 -9.94 9.42 -4.85
C MET A 246 -9.71 9.26 -6.37
N HIS A 247 -10.36 10.10 -7.16
CA HIS A 247 -10.16 10.10 -8.60
C HIS A 247 -8.73 10.52 -8.97
N ASP A 248 -8.24 11.61 -8.40
CA ASP A 248 -6.86 12.10 -8.64
C ASP A 248 -5.83 11.03 -8.24
N LEU A 249 -6.04 10.33 -7.10
CA LEU A 249 -5.22 9.18 -6.71
C LEU A 249 -5.21 8.08 -7.78
N THR A 250 -6.38 7.75 -8.33
CA THR A 250 -6.50 6.72 -9.39
C THR A 250 -5.77 7.15 -10.65
N MET A 251 -5.87 8.42 -11.04
CA MET A 251 -5.18 8.97 -12.21
C MET A 251 -3.65 8.94 -12.03
N LEU A 252 -3.15 9.22 -10.83
CA LEU A 252 -1.72 9.08 -10.51
C LEU A 252 -1.24 7.62 -10.62
N VAL A 253 -2.03 6.64 -10.15
CA VAL A 253 -1.70 5.21 -10.36
C VAL A 253 -1.62 4.88 -11.84
N PHE A 254 -2.57 5.35 -12.64
CA PHE A 254 -2.58 5.10 -14.09
C PHE A 254 -1.41 5.79 -14.80
N GLN A 255 -1.06 7.00 -14.39
CA GLN A 255 0.14 7.69 -14.88
C GLN A 255 1.39 6.84 -14.62
N GLU A 256 1.59 6.37 -13.39
CA GLU A 256 2.74 5.53 -13.03
C GLU A 256 2.78 4.20 -13.79
N LEU A 257 1.61 3.57 -14.03
CA LEU A 257 1.54 2.36 -14.86
C LEU A 257 1.97 2.63 -16.30
N ILE A 258 1.53 3.75 -16.89
CA ILE A 258 1.91 4.15 -18.25
C ILE A 258 3.41 4.43 -18.30
N ASP A 259 3.96 5.18 -17.35
CA ASP A 259 5.39 5.49 -17.25
C ASP A 259 6.23 4.22 -17.04
N GLY A 260 5.75 3.29 -16.22
CA GLY A 260 6.39 2.01 -15.97
C GLY A 260 6.44 1.09 -17.19
N VAL A 261 5.37 1.00 -17.98
CA VAL A 261 5.36 0.20 -19.22
C VAL A 261 6.18 0.86 -20.34
N GLU A 262 6.20 2.20 -20.40
CA GLU A 262 7.02 2.95 -21.34
C GLU A 262 8.52 2.76 -21.06
N SER A 263 8.94 2.99 -19.82
CA SER A 263 10.36 2.89 -19.41
C SER A 263 10.95 1.49 -19.61
N ARG A 264 10.11 0.47 -19.55
CA ARG A 264 10.50 -0.94 -19.80
C ARG A 264 10.38 -1.36 -21.27
N GLY A 265 9.94 -0.47 -22.15
CA GLY A 265 9.73 -0.78 -23.56
C GLY A 265 8.65 -1.84 -23.83
N LEU A 266 7.68 -2.00 -22.92
CA LEU A 266 6.63 -3.02 -23.03
C LEU A 266 5.55 -2.64 -24.03
N LEU A 267 5.45 -1.36 -24.38
CA LEU A 267 4.50 -0.82 -25.36
C LEU A 267 5.21 0.07 -26.38
N GLY A 268 4.69 0.07 -27.61
CA GLY A 268 5.13 1.00 -28.65
C GLY A 268 4.74 2.45 -28.31
N GLN A 269 5.51 3.42 -28.82
CA GLN A 269 5.33 4.85 -28.55
C GLN A 269 3.94 5.39 -28.95
N GLU A 270 3.32 4.82 -29.98
CA GLU A 270 1.98 5.19 -30.41
C GLU A 270 0.94 4.84 -29.33
N LYS A 271 1.03 3.62 -28.76
CA LYS A 271 0.11 3.17 -27.72
C LYS A 271 0.30 3.97 -26.42
N VAL A 272 1.54 4.31 -26.06
CA VAL A 272 1.82 5.19 -24.93
C VAL A 272 1.18 6.57 -25.12
N ARG A 273 1.29 7.17 -26.32
CA ARG A 273 0.63 8.46 -26.61
C ARG A 273 -0.90 8.36 -26.53
N GLU A 274 -1.48 7.27 -27.02
CA GLU A 274 -2.91 7.02 -26.89
C GLU A 274 -3.34 6.97 -25.42
N LEU A 275 -2.66 6.19 -24.58
CA LEU A 275 -2.95 6.07 -23.14
C LEU A 275 -2.82 7.41 -22.43
N ARG A 276 -1.79 8.22 -22.73
CA ARG A 276 -1.63 9.57 -22.16
C ARG A 276 -2.74 10.52 -22.60
N THR A 277 -3.24 10.37 -23.84
CA THR A 277 -4.37 11.17 -24.35
C THR A 277 -5.65 10.80 -23.60
N LEU A 278 -5.92 9.50 -23.41
CA LEU A 278 -7.06 9.02 -22.64
C LEU A 278 -6.98 9.47 -21.17
N LEU A 279 -5.79 9.39 -20.56
CA LEU A 279 -5.57 9.86 -19.20
C LEU A 279 -5.89 11.37 -19.06
N GLY A 280 -5.39 12.20 -19.98
CA GLY A 280 -5.73 13.63 -20.02
C GLY A 280 -7.21 13.89 -20.23
N GLY A 281 -7.90 13.04 -21.00
CA GLY A 281 -9.34 13.05 -21.18
C GLY A 281 -10.09 12.70 -19.88
N ALA A 282 -9.70 11.64 -19.22
CA ALA A 282 -10.27 11.19 -17.94
C ALA A 282 -10.16 12.26 -16.85
N VAL A 283 -9.02 12.97 -16.78
CA VAL A 283 -8.85 14.11 -15.86
C VAL A 283 -9.83 15.24 -16.19
N ARG A 284 -10.08 15.55 -17.46
CA ARG A 284 -11.08 16.57 -17.85
C ARG A 284 -12.51 16.13 -17.52
N GLU A 285 -12.85 14.87 -17.77
CA GLU A 285 -14.16 14.31 -17.42
C GLU A 285 -14.42 14.37 -15.91
N SER A 286 -13.37 14.16 -15.09
CA SER A 286 -13.48 14.34 -13.65
C SER A 286 -13.87 15.77 -13.27
N ARG A 287 -13.28 16.77 -13.91
CA ARG A 287 -13.66 18.20 -13.70
C ARG A 287 -15.05 18.53 -14.19
N ALA A 288 -15.60 17.72 -15.11
CA ALA A 288 -16.99 17.79 -15.55
C ALA A 288 -17.97 17.06 -14.62
N GLY A 289 -17.47 16.32 -13.63
CA GLY A 289 -18.28 15.70 -12.59
C GLY A 289 -18.45 14.18 -12.68
N VAL A 290 -17.48 13.44 -13.20
CA VAL A 290 -17.39 11.99 -13.06
C VAL A 290 -16.15 11.61 -12.25
N ALA A 291 -16.28 10.70 -11.30
CA ALA A 291 -15.17 10.22 -10.52
C ALA A 291 -15.12 8.69 -10.51
N TRP A 292 -13.92 8.14 -10.70
CA TRP A 292 -13.68 6.74 -10.43
C TRP A 292 -13.58 6.54 -8.92
N ASN A 293 -14.51 5.76 -8.37
CA ASN A 293 -14.63 5.52 -6.95
C ASN A 293 -14.31 4.04 -6.67
N LEU A 294 -13.04 3.73 -6.45
CA LEU A 294 -12.60 2.37 -6.13
C LEU A 294 -13.09 1.94 -4.75
N THR A 295 -13.63 0.71 -4.68
CA THR A 295 -13.94 0.06 -3.42
C THR A 295 -12.66 -0.31 -2.70
N ARG A 296 -12.58 0.01 -1.40
CA ARG A 296 -11.55 -0.46 -0.49
C ARG A 296 -12.07 -1.64 0.29
N CYS A 297 -11.31 -2.72 0.27
CA CYS A 297 -11.59 -3.95 1.01
C CYS A 297 -10.61 -4.03 2.18
N MET A 298 -11.12 -4.29 3.38
CA MET A 298 -10.30 -4.52 4.57
C MET A 298 -10.76 -5.82 5.25
N ALA A 299 -9.83 -6.74 5.41
CA ALA A 299 -10.01 -7.96 6.16
C ALA A 299 -9.19 -7.87 7.46
N VAL A 300 -9.81 -8.24 8.56
CA VAL A 300 -9.17 -8.33 9.88
C VAL A 300 -9.42 -9.71 10.45
N GLY A 301 -8.35 -10.36 10.87
CA GLY A 301 -8.43 -11.68 11.46
C GLY A 301 -7.36 -11.92 12.50
N ARG A 302 -7.52 -12.98 13.25
CA ARG A 302 -6.63 -13.42 14.32
C ARG A 302 -6.07 -14.80 14.03
N LYS A 303 -4.76 -14.98 14.17
CA LYS A 303 -4.14 -16.30 14.07
C LYS A 303 -4.57 -17.17 15.27
N GLY A 304 -5.03 -18.40 15.00
CA GLY A 304 -5.41 -19.35 16.04
C GLY A 304 -4.29 -19.62 17.06
N VAL A 305 -4.66 -19.84 18.31
CA VAL A 305 -3.70 -20.07 19.41
C VAL A 305 -3.11 -21.49 19.34
N ASP A 306 -3.90 -22.47 18.85
CA ASP A 306 -3.56 -23.89 18.88
C ASP A 306 -3.11 -24.46 17.53
N GLY A 307 -2.84 -23.61 16.55
CA GLY A 307 -2.55 -24.04 15.17
C GLY A 307 -3.73 -24.78 14.50
N ARG A 308 -4.87 -24.88 15.17
CA ARG A 308 -6.12 -25.45 14.66
C ARG A 308 -7.15 -24.32 14.59
N GLY A 309 -7.50 -23.90 13.39
CA GLY A 309 -8.64 -23.02 13.19
C GLY A 309 -9.89 -23.67 13.77
N ARG A 310 -10.65 -22.96 14.59
CA ARG A 310 -12.00 -23.41 14.97
C ARG A 310 -12.86 -23.28 13.73
N ALA A 311 -13.30 -24.42 13.19
CA ALA A 311 -14.44 -24.42 12.28
C ALA A 311 -15.60 -23.72 13.00
N PHE A 312 -16.17 -22.70 12.36
CA PHE A 312 -17.44 -22.16 12.80
C PHE A 312 -18.48 -23.27 12.74
N LEU A 313 -18.90 -23.75 13.89
CA LEU A 313 -20.16 -24.49 14.03
C LEU A 313 -21.27 -23.45 14.05
N ASN A 314 -22.06 -23.47 12.95
CA ASN A 314 -23.43 -22.96 12.72
C ASN A 314 -23.93 -21.79 13.59
#